data_20c7b807cf48c01f91c0bf970e889e73
#
_entry.id   20c7b807cf48c01f91c0bf970e889e73
#
_cell.length_a   1.000
_cell.length_b   1.000
_cell.length_c   1.000
_cell.angle_alpha   90.00
_cell.angle_beta   90.00
_cell.angle_gamma   90.00
#
_symmetry.space_group_name_H-M   'P 1'
#
loop_
_entity.id
_entity.type
_entity.pdbx_description
1 polymer ?
#
loop_
_entity_poly.entity_id
_entity_poly.type
_entity_poly.pdbx_seq_one_letter_code
_entity_poly.pdbx_strand_id
1 'polypeptide(L)'
;MSYFPWLTILVVLPIFAGSLIFFLPHKGNKIVRWYTISICLLEFLLMTYAFCYHFQLEDPLIQLKEDYKWIDVFDFHWRLGIDGLSLGSILLTGFITTLATLAAWPITRNSRLFYFLMLAMYSGQIGLFSSRDLLLFFIMWELELIPVYLLLSMWGGKRRLYSATKFILYTAGGSIFFLIGVLGMGLYGSNEPGLDLERLINQSYPATLEILLYFGFLIAYAVKLPIIPLHTWLPDTHGEAHYSTCMLLAGILLKMGAYGLIRINMELLPHAHYLFSPWLVIIGAIQIIYAASTSLGQRNFKKRIAYSSVSHMGFIIIGIGSITNIGLNGAILQILSHGFIGATLFFLAGTASDRMRLVYLEELGGISIPMPKIFTMFSSFSMASLALPGMSGFVAELVVFFGLITSPKFLLMPKTLITSVMAIGMILTPIYLLSMLRQMFYGYKLFNVPNANFVDSGPRELFILICIFLPVIGIGIYPDFVLSLSVDRVEALLSNYYPK
;
A
#
# COMPACT_ATOMS: atom_id res chain seq x y z
N MET A 1 -5.05 -24.00 -27.04
CA MET A 1 -6.14 -23.08 -26.65
C MET A 1 -5.55 -21.69 -26.62
N SER A 2 -6.07 -20.77 -27.39
CA SER A 2 -5.66 -19.35 -27.32
C SER A 2 -6.01 -18.85 -25.93
N TYR A 3 -5.01 -18.71 -25.07
CA TYR A 3 -5.22 -18.17 -23.74
C TYR A 3 -5.66 -16.72 -23.89
N PHE A 4 -6.83 -16.40 -23.35
CA PHE A 4 -7.30 -15.03 -23.33
C PHE A 4 -6.39 -14.19 -22.43
N PRO A 5 -5.87 -13.05 -22.90
CA PRO A 5 -4.85 -12.27 -22.20
C PRO A 5 -5.48 -11.43 -21.05
N TRP A 6 -5.91 -12.10 -19.99
CA TRP A 6 -6.60 -11.47 -18.87
C TRP A 6 -5.78 -10.35 -18.22
N LEU A 7 -4.51 -10.65 -17.91
CA LEU A 7 -3.66 -9.71 -17.17
C LEU A 7 -3.26 -8.51 -18.03
N THR A 8 -2.93 -8.73 -19.31
CA THR A 8 -2.64 -7.63 -20.23
C THR A 8 -3.84 -6.71 -20.38
N ILE A 9 -5.06 -7.25 -20.46
CA ILE A 9 -6.28 -6.44 -20.52
C ILE A 9 -6.42 -5.61 -19.25
N LEU A 10 -6.28 -6.21 -18.06
CA LEU A 10 -6.38 -5.52 -16.78
C LEU A 10 -5.32 -4.41 -16.61
N VAL A 11 -4.13 -4.57 -17.17
CA VAL A 11 -3.08 -3.53 -17.09
C VAL A 11 -3.31 -2.42 -18.10
N VAL A 12 -3.71 -2.74 -19.34
CA VAL A 12 -3.79 -1.76 -20.42
C VAL A 12 -5.13 -1.01 -20.43
N LEU A 13 -6.22 -1.65 -20.01
CA LEU A 13 -7.57 -1.06 -20.05
C LEU A 13 -7.68 0.27 -19.31
N PRO A 14 -7.14 0.49 -18.09
CA PRO A 14 -7.28 1.76 -17.41
C PRO A 14 -6.57 2.91 -18.13
N ILE A 15 -5.38 2.70 -18.66
CA ILE A 15 -4.65 3.74 -19.41
C ILE A 15 -5.37 4.05 -20.72
N PHE A 16 -5.81 3.02 -21.45
CA PHE A 16 -6.54 3.19 -22.70
C PHE A 16 -7.87 3.93 -22.45
N ALA A 17 -8.66 3.48 -21.50
CA ALA A 17 -9.89 4.15 -21.12
C ALA A 17 -9.65 5.57 -20.58
N GLY A 18 -8.56 5.78 -19.85
CA GLY A 18 -8.12 7.08 -19.37
C GLY A 18 -7.81 8.06 -20.51
N SER A 19 -7.13 7.61 -21.56
CA SER A 19 -6.84 8.44 -22.73
C SER A 19 -8.11 8.89 -23.47
N LEU A 20 -9.14 8.06 -23.50
CA LEU A 20 -10.43 8.40 -24.10
C LEU A 20 -11.18 9.51 -23.33
N ILE A 21 -10.87 9.76 -22.06
CA ILE A 21 -11.48 10.84 -21.27
C ILE A 21 -11.28 12.22 -21.93
N PHE A 22 -10.15 12.44 -22.60
CA PHE A 22 -9.86 13.71 -23.26
C PHE A 22 -10.79 14.01 -24.44
N PHE A 23 -11.36 12.99 -25.05
CA PHE A 23 -12.32 13.12 -26.17
C PHE A 23 -13.76 13.32 -25.71
N LEU A 24 -14.07 13.12 -24.42
CA LEU A 24 -15.41 13.31 -23.89
C LEU A 24 -15.84 14.79 -23.93
N PRO A 25 -17.14 15.08 -24.11
CA PRO A 25 -17.62 16.47 -24.22
C PRO A 25 -17.37 17.29 -22.95
N HIS A 26 -17.12 18.60 -23.14
CA HIS A 26 -16.86 19.55 -22.04
C HIS A 26 -18.07 19.85 -21.14
N LYS A 27 -19.27 19.44 -21.55
CA LYS A 27 -20.51 19.76 -20.84
C LYS A 27 -20.60 18.98 -19.52
N GLY A 28 -20.10 19.59 -18.48
CA GLY A 28 -20.25 19.14 -17.09
C GLY A 28 -19.35 17.94 -16.74
N ASN A 29 -18.67 18.02 -15.62
CA ASN A 29 -17.81 16.94 -15.07
C ASN A 29 -18.56 15.62 -14.80
N LYS A 30 -19.89 15.61 -14.93
CA LYS A 30 -20.74 14.47 -14.60
C LYS A 30 -20.48 13.27 -15.50
N ILE A 31 -20.28 13.50 -16.81
CA ILE A 31 -20.02 12.42 -17.79
C ILE A 31 -18.68 11.76 -17.49
N VAL A 32 -17.64 12.55 -17.25
CA VAL A 32 -16.29 12.06 -16.93
C VAL A 32 -16.33 11.21 -15.64
N ARG A 33 -17.04 11.65 -14.62
CA ARG A 33 -17.18 10.93 -13.34
C ARG A 33 -17.83 9.57 -13.54
N TRP A 34 -18.99 9.52 -14.20
CA TRP A 34 -19.69 8.27 -14.45
C TRP A 34 -18.89 7.33 -15.34
N TYR A 35 -18.25 7.85 -16.37
CA TYR A 35 -17.37 7.07 -17.24
C TYR A 35 -16.25 6.41 -16.45
N THR A 36 -15.52 7.18 -15.64
CA THR A 36 -14.38 6.65 -14.88
C THR A 36 -14.80 5.61 -13.84
N ILE A 37 -15.90 5.86 -13.12
CA ILE A 37 -16.43 4.89 -12.15
C ILE A 37 -16.88 3.60 -12.86
N SER A 38 -17.54 3.71 -14.01
CA SER A 38 -17.95 2.55 -14.79
C SER A 38 -16.76 1.71 -15.26
N ILE A 39 -15.68 2.36 -15.70
CA ILE A 39 -14.44 1.66 -16.09
C ILE A 39 -13.81 0.97 -14.90
N CYS A 40 -13.62 1.66 -13.75
CA CYS A 40 -13.05 1.05 -12.55
C CYS A 40 -13.89 -0.13 -12.05
N LEU A 41 -15.22 0.00 -12.06
CA LEU A 41 -16.10 -1.08 -11.65
C LEU A 41 -16.05 -2.27 -12.62
N LEU A 42 -16.07 -2.00 -13.93
CA LEU A 42 -15.95 -3.04 -14.95
C LEU A 42 -14.64 -3.80 -14.78
N GLU A 43 -13.55 -3.10 -14.56
CA GLU A 43 -12.24 -3.70 -14.38
C GLU A 43 -12.16 -4.53 -13.09
N PHE A 44 -12.71 -4.03 -11.99
CA PHE A 44 -12.80 -4.79 -10.74
C PHE A 44 -13.64 -6.07 -10.92
N LEU A 45 -14.75 -6.01 -11.67
CA LEU A 45 -15.56 -7.19 -11.99
C LEU A 45 -14.83 -8.18 -12.90
N LEU A 46 -14.10 -7.69 -13.92
CA LEU A 46 -13.28 -8.55 -14.78
C LEU A 46 -12.17 -9.25 -13.99
N MET A 47 -11.53 -8.53 -13.09
CA MET A 47 -10.51 -9.05 -12.20
C MET A 47 -11.07 -10.14 -11.28
N THR A 48 -12.17 -9.89 -10.61
CA THR A 48 -12.83 -10.89 -9.74
C THR A 48 -13.27 -12.11 -10.53
N TYR A 49 -13.83 -11.91 -11.74
CA TYR A 49 -14.20 -13.01 -12.62
C TYR A 49 -12.98 -13.87 -13.01
N ALA A 50 -11.90 -13.23 -13.49
CA ALA A 50 -10.70 -13.94 -13.91
C ALA A 50 -10.12 -14.78 -12.76
N PHE A 51 -10.13 -14.23 -11.54
CA PHE A 51 -9.56 -14.92 -10.39
C PHE A 51 -10.46 -16.02 -9.83
N CYS A 52 -11.78 -15.83 -9.83
CA CYS A 52 -12.70 -16.87 -9.37
C CYS A 52 -12.76 -18.10 -10.29
N TYR A 53 -12.61 -17.90 -11.61
CA TYR A 53 -12.79 -18.99 -12.57
C TYR A 53 -11.50 -19.57 -13.13
N HIS A 54 -10.40 -18.81 -13.11
CA HIS A 54 -9.16 -19.22 -13.79
C HIS A 54 -7.97 -19.36 -12.83
N PHE A 55 -8.10 -18.97 -11.55
CA PHE A 55 -7.05 -19.12 -10.55
C PHE A 55 -7.36 -20.30 -9.62
N GLN A 56 -6.35 -21.14 -9.40
CA GLN A 56 -6.41 -22.29 -8.47
C GLN A 56 -5.64 -21.96 -7.20
N LEU A 57 -6.32 -21.92 -6.06
CA LEU A 57 -5.73 -21.52 -4.78
C LEU A 57 -4.66 -22.48 -4.26
N GLU A 58 -4.84 -23.77 -4.51
CA GLU A 58 -3.96 -24.84 -4.00
C GLU A 58 -2.65 -24.98 -4.80
N ASP A 59 -2.51 -24.29 -5.93
CA ASP A 59 -1.31 -24.33 -6.75
C ASP A 59 -0.34 -23.20 -6.36
N PRO A 60 0.83 -23.51 -5.78
CA PRO A 60 1.83 -22.49 -5.43
C PRO A 60 2.55 -21.88 -6.63
N LEU A 61 2.34 -22.43 -7.82
CA LEU A 61 2.97 -21.96 -9.05
C LEU A 61 2.32 -20.67 -9.55
N ILE A 62 3.03 -20.02 -10.46
CA ILE A 62 2.53 -18.83 -11.15
C ILE A 62 1.47 -19.24 -12.16
N GLN A 63 0.35 -18.55 -12.13
CA GLN A 63 -0.80 -18.82 -12.99
C GLN A 63 -1.10 -17.62 -13.89
N LEU A 64 -1.98 -17.83 -14.89
CA LEU A 64 -2.34 -16.82 -15.89
C LEU A 64 -1.11 -16.18 -16.55
N LYS A 65 -0.10 -17.01 -16.86
CA LYS A 65 1.13 -16.54 -17.48
C LYS A 65 0.87 -16.00 -18.88
N GLU A 66 1.38 -14.79 -19.12
CA GLU A 66 1.39 -14.14 -20.43
C GLU A 66 2.81 -13.71 -20.73
N ASP A 67 3.32 -14.02 -21.92
CA ASP A 67 4.67 -13.68 -22.36
C ASP A 67 4.64 -13.20 -23.81
N TYR A 68 4.94 -11.93 -24.01
CA TYR A 68 5.01 -11.27 -25.29
C TYR A 68 6.38 -10.60 -25.45
N LYS A 69 7.11 -10.93 -26.49
CA LYS A 69 8.38 -10.27 -26.80
C LYS A 69 8.16 -8.81 -27.13
N TRP A 70 8.97 -7.95 -26.50
CA TRP A 70 8.90 -6.52 -26.74
C TRP A 70 10.20 -5.96 -27.33
N ILE A 71 11.36 -6.16 -26.65
CA ILE A 71 12.66 -5.67 -27.11
C ILE A 71 13.67 -6.82 -27.05
N ASP A 72 14.02 -7.37 -28.23
CA ASP A 72 14.89 -8.56 -28.33
C ASP A 72 16.32 -8.31 -27.81
N VAL A 73 16.86 -7.09 -27.96
CA VAL A 73 18.25 -6.77 -27.58
C VAL A 73 18.55 -7.03 -26.09
N PHE A 74 17.57 -6.81 -25.23
CA PHE A 74 17.70 -6.98 -23.77
C PHE A 74 16.95 -8.20 -23.24
N ASP A 75 16.44 -9.07 -24.10
CA ASP A 75 15.48 -10.11 -23.73
C ASP A 75 14.32 -9.57 -22.87
N PHE A 76 13.91 -8.34 -23.21
CA PHE A 76 12.83 -7.67 -22.49
C PHE A 76 11.49 -8.07 -23.05
N HIS A 77 10.70 -8.71 -22.22
CA HIS A 77 9.40 -9.22 -22.55
C HIS A 77 8.30 -8.57 -21.68
N TRP A 78 7.13 -8.46 -22.23
CA TRP A 78 5.92 -8.21 -21.49
C TRP A 78 5.46 -9.51 -20.82
N ARG A 79 6.05 -9.82 -19.66
CA ARG A 79 5.75 -11.04 -18.89
C ARG A 79 4.87 -10.70 -17.70
N LEU A 80 3.67 -11.26 -17.70
CA LEU A 80 2.72 -11.12 -16.61
C LEU A 80 2.38 -12.51 -16.04
N GLY A 81 2.04 -12.53 -14.77
CA GLY A 81 1.60 -13.73 -14.07
C GLY A 81 1.23 -13.41 -12.63
N ILE A 82 0.36 -14.19 -12.06
CA ILE A 82 -0.08 -14.02 -10.68
C ILE A 82 0.14 -15.29 -9.87
N ASP A 83 0.31 -15.11 -8.59
CA ASP A 83 0.37 -16.16 -7.59
C ASP A 83 -0.34 -15.72 -6.29
N GLY A 84 -0.35 -16.55 -5.28
CA GLY A 84 -1.01 -16.26 -4.01
C GLY A 84 -0.52 -15.00 -3.30
N LEU A 85 0.72 -14.52 -3.56
CA LEU A 85 1.24 -13.27 -2.98
C LEU A 85 0.66 -12.03 -3.66
N SER A 86 0.49 -12.09 -4.98
CA SER A 86 0.04 -10.96 -5.79
C SER A 86 -1.48 -10.80 -5.79
N LEU A 87 -2.22 -11.91 -5.71
CA LEU A 87 -3.68 -11.95 -5.84
C LEU A 87 -4.39 -10.99 -4.89
N GLY A 88 -4.09 -11.07 -3.59
CA GLY A 88 -4.70 -10.21 -2.58
C GLY A 88 -4.41 -8.72 -2.82
N SER A 89 -3.18 -8.39 -3.23
CA SER A 89 -2.76 -7.01 -3.51
C SER A 89 -3.45 -6.45 -4.76
N ILE A 90 -3.64 -7.26 -5.80
CA ILE A 90 -4.35 -6.85 -7.01
C ILE A 90 -5.84 -6.62 -6.72
N LEU A 91 -6.49 -7.51 -5.98
CA LEU A 91 -7.89 -7.33 -5.57
C LEU A 91 -8.09 -6.09 -4.69
N LEU A 92 -7.17 -5.85 -3.74
CA LEU A 92 -7.16 -4.64 -2.92
C LEU A 92 -7.05 -3.39 -3.80
N THR A 93 -6.17 -3.42 -4.81
CA THR A 93 -5.98 -2.32 -5.76
C THR A 93 -7.28 -1.99 -6.51
N GLY A 94 -7.94 -2.99 -7.07
CA GLY A 94 -9.21 -2.80 -7.78
C GLY A 94 -10.30 -2.23 -6.88
N PHE A 95 -10.44 -2.77 -5.69
CA PHE A 95 -11.44 -2.35 -4.73
C PHE A 95 -11.22 -0.91 -4.25
N ILE A 96 -10.02 -0.58 -3.78
CA ILE A 96 -9.71 0.76 -3.27
C ILE A 96 -9.76 1.81 -4.39
N THR A 97 -9.28 1.50 -5.60
CA THR A 97 -9.31 2.46 -6.71
C THR A 97 -10.74 2.78 -7.13
N THR A 98 -11.62 1.80 -7.18
CA THR A 98 -13.04 2.01 -7.49
C THR A 98 -13.69 2.94 -6.46
N LEU A 99 -13.44 2.73 -5.17
CA LEU A 99 -13.97 3.59 -4.12
C LEU A 99 -13.31 4.98 -4.08
N ALA A 100 -12.00 5.07 -4.38
CA ALA A 100 -11.28 6.34 -4.45
C ALA A 100 -11.77 7.21 -5.63
N THR A 101 -12.11 6.61 -6.77
CA THR A 101 -12.73 7.34 -7.89
C THR A 101 -14.12 7.86 -7.53
N LEU A 102 -14.91 7.09 -6.79
CA LEU A 102 -16.18 7.54 -6.24
C LEU A 102 -16.00 8.65 -5.19
N ALA A 103 -14.95 8.56 -4.36
CA ALA A 103 -14.58 9.60 -3.40
C ALA A 103 -14.17 10.91 -4.09
N ALA A 104 -13.56 10.85 -5.26
CA ALA A 104 -13.13 12.01 -6.05
C ALA A 104 -14.29 12.82 -6.67
N TRP A 105 -15.55 12.43 -6.46
CA TRP A 105 -16.71 13.10 -7.03
C TRP A 105 -16.75 14.63 -6.90
N PRO A 106 -16.33 15.27 -5.78
CA PRO A 106 -16.36 16.72 -5.65
C PRO A 106 -15.38 17.48 -6.55
N ILE A 107 -14.42 16.81 -7.17
CA ILE A 107 -13.42 17.45 -8.05
C ILE A 107 -14.10 18.07 -9.28
N THR A 108 -13.92 19.37 -9.42
CA THR A 108 -14.46 20.15 -10.57
C THR A 108 -13.37 20.74 -11.44
N ARG A 109 -12.23 21.11 -10.84
CA ARG A 109 -11.10 21.73 -11.53
C ARG A 109 -10.32 20.68 -12.31
N ASN A 110 -10.22 20.83 -13.64
CA ASN A 110 -9.47 19.94 -14.54
C ASN A 110 -9.79 18.44 -14.29
N SER A 111 -11.07 18.10 -14.12
CA SER A 111 -11.50 16.76 -13.75
C SER A 111 -11.02 15.67 -14.72
N ARG A 112 -10.93 15.96 -16.03
CA ARG A 112 -10.42 15.01 -17.02
C ARG A 112 -9.01 14.55 -16.70
N LEU A 113 -8.10 15.50 -16.46
CA LEU A 113 -6.72 15.20 -16.11
C LEU A 113 -6.64 14.45 -14.78
N PHE A 114 -7.45 14.86 -13.79
CA PHE A 114 -7.49 14.19 -12.49
C PHE A 114 -7.83 12.71 -12.61
N TYR A 115 -8.93 12.38 -13.30
CA TYR A 115 -9.37 11.01 -13.46
C TYR A 115 -8.45 10.20 -14.39
N PHE A 116 -7.86 10.82 -15.41
CA PHE A 116 -6.82 10.18 -16.22
C PHE A 116 -5.62 9.75 -15.36
N LEU A 117 -5.14 10.62 -14.49
CA LEU A 117 -4.01 10.32 -13.60
C LEU A 117 -4.35 9.20 -12.61
N MET A 118 -5.57 9.17 -12.08
CA MET A 118 -6.03 8.06 -11.23
C MET A 118 -6.05 6.73 -11.98
N LEU A 119 -6.53 6.71 -13.22
CA LEU A 119 -6.52 5.50 -14.05
C LEU A 119 -5.10 5.08 -14.46
N ALA A 120 -4.20 6.03 -14.71
CA ALA A 120 -2.80 5.73 -14.98
C ALA A 120 -2.12 5.07 -13.76
N MET A 121 -2.39 5.57 -12.55
CA MET A 121 -1.94 4.91 -11.32
C MET A 121 -2.50 3.49 -11.20
N TYR A 122 -3.76 3.31 -11.49
CA TYR A 122 -4.43 2.00 -11.43
C TYR A 122 -3.73 0.97 -12.31
N SER A 123 -3.44 1.34 -13.56
CA SER A 123 -2.69 0.51 -14.48
C SER A 123 -1.29 0.15 -13.95
N GLY A 124 -0.53 1.13 -13.47
CA GLY A 124 0.81 0.91 -12.91
C GLY A 124 0.80 -0.04 -11.71
N GLN A 125 -0.18 0.09 -10.84
CA GLN A 125 -0.32 -0.73 -9.64
C GLN A 125 -0.63 -2.18 -9.97
N ILE A 126 -1.60 -2.44 -10.85
CA ILE A 126 -1.90 -3.80 -11.31
C ILE A 126 -0.71 -4.39 -12.06
N GLY A 127 -0.10 -3.61 -12.96
CA GLY A 127 1.06 -4.02 -13.72
C GLY A 127 2.24 -4.42 -12.83
N LEU A 128 2.48 -3.69 -11.74
CA LEU A 128 3.54 -4.00 -10.80
C LEU A 128 3.30 -5.35 -10.09
N PHE A 129 2.11 -5.54 -9.53
CA PHE A 129 1.80 -6.77 -8.79
C PHE A 129 1.73 -8.01 -9.69
N SER A 130 1.50 -7.85 -10.99
CA SER A 130 1.45 -8.93 -11.98
C SER A 130 2.74 -9.13 -12.77
N SER A 131 3.72 -8.22 -12.69
CA SER A 131 4.97 -8.29 -13.45
C SER A 131 5.82 -9.51 -13.09
N ARG A 132 6.34 -10.19 -14.11
CA ARG A 132 7.26 -11.32 -14.01
C ARG A 132 8.60 -11.08 -14.69
N ASP A 133 8.78 -9.90 -15.23
CA ASP A 133 10.05 -9.40 -15.74
C ASP A 133 10.52 -8.27 -14.83
N LEU A 134 11.81 -8.27 -14.47
CA LEU A 134 12.36 -7.32 -13.50
C LEU A 134 12.37 -5.88 -14.03
N LEU A 135 12.59 -5.70 -15.34
CA LEU A 135 12.52 -4.38 -15.97
C LEU A 135 11.08 -3.89 -16.11
N LEU A 136 10.14 -4.80 -16.44
CA LEU A 136 8.72 -4.46 -16.46
C LEU A 136 8.24 -4.04 -15.06
N PHE A 137 8.68 -4.74 -14.02
CA PHE A 137 8.42 -4.36 -12.64
C PHE A 137 8.91 -2.95 -12.35
N PHE A 138 10.13 -2.60 -12.79
CA PHE A 138 10.68 -1.24 -12.64
C PHE A 138 9.86 -0.19 -13.41
N ILE A 139 9.48 -0.47 -14.65
CA ILE A 139 8.66 0.46 -15.45
C ILE A 139 7.32 0.73 -14.78
N MET A 140 6.64 -0.32 -14.29
CA MET A 140 5.36 -0.17 -13.59
C MET A 140 5.52 0.55 -12.25
N TRP A 141 6.66 0.33 -11.57
CA TRP A 141 7.03 1.06 -10.36
C TRP A 141 7.18 2.57 -10.58
N GLU A 142 7.75 2.97 -11.71
CA GLU A 142 7.96 4.38 -12.08
C GLU A 142 6.71 5.05 -12.67
N LEU A 143 5.82 4.27 -13.26
CA LEU A 143 4.60 4.78 -13.89
C LEU A 143 3.75 5.61 -12.92
N GLU A 144 3.78 5.34 -11.63
CA GLU A 144 3.03 6.08 -10.61
C GLU A 144 3.64 7.44 -10.25
N LEU A 145 4.94 7.63 -10.48
CA LEU A 145 5.66 8.79 -9.98
C LEU A 145 5.10 10.10 -10.55
N ILE A 146 4.89 10.15 -11.85
CA ILE A 146 4.35 11.33 -12.52
C ILE A 146 2.89 11.59 -12.13
N PRO A 147 1.97 10.61 -12.17
CA PRO A 147 0.61 10.80 -11.72
C PRO A 147 0.50 11.32 -10.28
N VAL A 148 1.23 10.75 -9.34
CA VAL A 148 1.20 11.19 -7.93
C VAL A 148 1.73 12.61 -7.78
N TYR A 149 2.84 12.94 -8.45
CA TYR A 149 3.38 14.29 -8.44
C TYR A 149 2.37 15.32 -8.95
N LEU A 150 1.71 15.05 -10.09
CA LEU A 150 0.72 15.95 -10.67
C LEU A 150 -0.54 16.04 -9.80
N LEU A 151 -1.04 14.92 -9.29
CA LEU A 151 -2.20 14.93 -8.38
C LEU A 151 -1.92 15.76 -7.12
N LEU A 152 -0.72 15.67 -6.57
CA LEU A 152 -0.34 16.41 -5.38
C LEU A 152 -0.09 17.90 -5.69
N SER A 153 0.63 18.22 -6.77
CA SER A 153 0.99 19.59 -7.12
C SER A 153 -0.18 20.44 -7.60
N MET A 154 -1.19 19.84 -8.25
CA MET A 154 -2.33 20.55 -8.84
C MET A 154 -3.54 20.65 -7.90
N TRP A 155 -3.84 19.59 -7.14
CA TRP A 155 -5.03 19.50 -6.27
C TRP A 155 -4.71 19.41 -4.78
N GLY A 156 -3.44 19.52 -4.41
CA GLY A 156 -3.03 19.57 -3.00
C GLY A 156 -3.32 20.88 -2.30
N GLY A 157 -3.06 20.92 -1.00
CA GLY A 157 -3.26 22.03 -0.10
C GLY A 157 -2.27 23.20 -0.30
N LYS A 158 -2.05 23.96 0.78
CA LYS A 158 -1.24 25.20 0.72
C LYS A 158 0.24 24.95 0.40
N ARG A 159 0.83 23.87 0.94
CA ARG A 159 2.24 23.50 0.75
C ARG A 159 2.44 22.39 -0.30
N ARG A 160 1.49 22.23 -1.22
CA ARG A 160 1.47 21.16 -2.21
C ARG A 160 2.75 21.03 -3.04
N LEU A 161 3.35 22.16 -3.48
CA LEU A 161 4.56 22.14 -4.29
C LEU A 161 5.77 21.61 -3.52
N TYR A 162 5.93 22.04 -2.26
CA TYR A 162 6.98 21.53 -1.39
C TYR A 162 6.83 20.02 -1.19
N SER A 163 5.64 19.55 -0.85
CA SER A 163 5.36 18.14 -0.63
C SER A 163 5.53 17.31 -1.89
N ALA A 164 5.10 17.83 -3.06
CA ALA A 164 5.27 17.17 -4.34
C ALA A 164 6.75 17.06 -4.74
N THR A 165 7.53 18.12 -4.55
CA THR A 165 8.98 18.10 -4.82
C THR A 165 9.71 17.14 -3.89
N LYS A 166 9.36 17.15 -2.61
CA LYS A 166 9.93 16.21 -1.64
C LYS A 166 9.61 14.77 -2.00
N PHE A 167 8.36 14.48 -2.38
CA PHE A 167 7.94 13.15 -2.83
C PHE A 167 8.76 12.68 -4.03
N ILE A 168 8.88 13.51 -5.09
CA ILE A 168 9.59 13.09 -6.30
C ILE A 168 11.09 12.90 -6.05
N LEU A 169 11.72 13.75 -5.23
CA LEU A 169 13.14 13.60 -4.90
C LEU A 169 13.42 12.32 -4.13
N TYR A 170 12.58 11.96 -3.15
CA TYR A 170 12.73 10.70 -2.41
C TYR A 170 12.51 9.49 -3.30
N THR A 171 11.42 9.48 -4.06
CA THR A 171 11.04 8.32 -4.89
C THR A 171 11.98 8.14 -6.06
N ALA A 172 12.28 9.20 -6.83
CA ALA A 172 13.22 9.12 -7.94
C ALA A 172 14.64 8.79 -7.47
N GLY A 173 15.08 9.37 -6.32
CA GLY A 173 16.37 9.03 -5.73
C GLY A 173 16.49 7.54 -5.36
N GLY A 174 15.46 6.97 -4.76
CA GLY A 174 15.39 5.53 -4.48
C GLY A 174 15.38 4.67 -5.77
N SER A 175 14.65 5.12 -6.78
CA SER A 175 14.49 4.40 -8.04
C SER A 175 15.79 4.30 -8.87
N ILE A 176 16.72 5.24 -8.71
CA ILE A 176 18.05 5.12 -9.33
C ILE A 176 18.78 3.88 -8.82
N PHE A 177 18.75 3.63 -7.51
CA PHE A 177 19.35 2.43 -6.92
C PHE A 177 18.63 1.16 -7.40
N PHE A 178 17.31 1.24 -7.54
CA PHE A 178 16.54 0.12 -8.09
C PHE A 178 16.97 -0.20 -9.53
N LEU A 179 17.06 0.80 -10.39
CA LEU A 179 17.47 0.61 -11.79
C LEU A 179 18.88 0.01 -11.90
N ILE A 180 19.82 0.50 -11.08
CA ILE A 180 21.18 -0.06 -11.04
C ILE A 180 21.13 -1.54 -10.64
N GLY A 181 20.30 -1.89 -9.65
CA GLY A 181 20.08 -3.29 -9.24
C GLY A 181 19.49 -4.15 -10.37
N VAL A 182 18.49 -3.65 -11.09
CA VAL A 182 17.86 -4.34 -12.23
C VAL A 182 18.90 -4.63 -13.32
N LEU A 183 19.68 -3.62 -13.71
CA LEU A 183 20.72 -3.77 -14.73
C LEU A 183 21.84 -4.69 -14.24
N GLY A 184 22.23 -4.57 -12.97
CA GLY A 184 23.25 -5.43 -12.36
C GLY A 184 22.85 -6.91 -12.37
N MET A 185 21.59 -7.23 -12.05
CA MET A 185 21.10 -8.60 -12.10
C MET A 185 20.95 -9.12 -13.54
N GLY A 186 20.38 -8.31 -14.43
CA GLY A 186 20.11 -8.72 -15.81
C GLY A 186 21.35 -8.92 -16.66
N LEU A 187 22.44 -8.21 -16.37
CA LEU A 187 23.70 -8.28 -17.13
C LEU A 187 24.72 -9.25 -16.54
N TYR A 188 24.50 -9.76 -15.32
CA TYR A 188 25.46 -10.60 -14.63
C TYR A 188 25.51 -12.03 -15.21
N GLY A 189 26.70 -12.48 -15.54
CA GLY A 189 27.09 -13.89 -15.66
C GLY A 189 26.52 -14.67 -16.84
N SER A 190 25.88 -14.06 -17.82
CA SER A 190 25.33 -14.76 -18.97
C SER A 190 25.81 -14.18 -20.29
N ASN A 191 26.08 -15.08 -21.24
CA ASN A 191 26.27 -14.69 -22.65
C ASN A 191 24.97 -14.12 -23.26
N GLU A 192 23.85 -14.30 -22.57
CA GLU A 192 22.54 -13.79 -22.92
C GLU A 192 21.97 -13.02 -21.72
N PRO A 193 21.77 -11.70 -21.82
CA PRO A 193 21.11 -10.91 -20.78
C PRO A 193 19.66 -11.40 -20.61
N GLY A 194 19.18 -11.50 -19.38
CA GLY A 194 17.81 -11.94 -19.10
C GLY A 194 17.27 -11.32 -17.82
N LEU A 195 16.03 -10.87 -17.89
CA LEU A 195 15.33 -10.16 -16.82
C LEU A 195 14.11 -10.93 -16.29
N ASP A 196 13.91 -12.15 -16.75
CA ASP A 196 12.85 -13.03 -16.28
C ASP A 196 13.06 -13.44 -14.83
N LEU A 197 12.07 -13.19 -13.96
CA LEU A 197 12.15 -13.52 -12.53
C LEU A 197 12.33 -15.03 -12.29
N GLU A 198 11.71 -15.90 -13.07
CA GLU A 198 11.85 -17.36 -12.91
C GLU A 198 13.29 -17.81 -13.20
N ARG A 199 13.95 -17.18 -14.16
CA ARG A 199 15.36 -17.43 -14.47
C ARG A 199 16.27 -16.88 -13.38
N LEU A 200 16.01 -15.64 -12.90
CA LEU A 200 16.84 -14.98 -11.89
C LEU A 200 16.79 -15.67 -10.53
N ILE A 201 15.68 -16.32 -10.17
CA ILE A 201 15.56 -17.15 -8.95
C ILE A 201 16.59 -18.28 -8.93
N ASN A 202 16.85 -18.89 -10.07
CA ASN A 202 17.77 -20.01 -10.20
C ASN A 202 19.24 -19.60 -10.41
N GLN A 203 19.52 -18.32 -10.51
CA GLN A 203 20.87 -17.79 -10.73
C GLN A 203 21.58 -17.57 -9.38
N SER A 204 22.82 -18.06 -9.29
CA SER A 204 23.66 -17.82 -8.11
C SER A 204 24.54 -16.59 -8.30
N TYR A 205 24.60 -15.75 -7.29
CA TYR A 205 25.44 -14.54 -7.26
C TYR A 205 26.57 -14.71 -6.25
N PRO A 206 27.78 -14.14 -6.49
CA PRO A 206 28.78 -14.02 -5.44
C PRO A 206 28.23 -13.24 -4.24
N ALA A 207 28.58 -13.66 -3.01
CA ALA A 207 28.01 -13.08 -1.79
C ALA A 207 28.13 -11.56 -1.72
N THR A 208 29.25 -10.99 -2.18
CA THR A 208 29.46 -9.53 -2.21
C THR A 208 28.51 -8.82 -3.16
N LEU A 209 28.29 -9.39 -4.34
CA LEU A 209 27.37 -8.82 -5.33
C LEU A 209 25.92 -8.94 -4.85
N GLU A 210 25.53 -10.07 -4.29
CA GLU A 210 24.21 -10.30 -3.72
C GLU A 210 23.88 -9.28 -2.64
N ILE A 211 24.82 -8.99 -1.74
CA ILE A 211 24.68 -7.98 -0.70
C ILE A 211 24.51 -6.58 -1.31
N LEU A 212 25.32 -6.21 -2.30
CA LEU A 212 25.21 -4.90 -2.96
C LEU A 212 23.87 -4.73 -3.67
N LEU A 213 23.42 -5.74 -4.39
CA LEU A 213 22.10 -5.75 -5.05
C LEU A 213 20.96 -5.65 -4.03
N TYR A 214 21.07 -6.40 -2.93
CA TYR A 214 20.10 -6.37 -1.84
C TYR A 214 19.94 -4.95 -1.27
N PHE A 215 21.04 -4.26 -0.99
CA PHE A 215 20.99 -2.88 -0.51
C PHE A 215 20.44 -1.91 -1.55
N GLY A 216 20.80 -2.05 -2.82
CA GLY A 216 20.25 -1.22 -3.89
C GLY A 216 18.73 -1.30 -3.96
N PHE A 217 18.18 -2.50 -3.96
CA PHE A 217 16.73 -2.71 -3.93
C PHE A 217 16.11 -2.28 -2.60
N LEU A 218 16.75 -2.57 -1.48
CA LEU A 218 16.25 -2.20 -0.15
C LEU A 218 16.07 -0.68 0.00
N ILE A 219 16.99 0.13 -0.54
CA ILE A 219 16.87 1.60 -0.50
C ILE A 219 15.60 2.06 -1.23
N ALA A 220 15.33 1.51 -2.41
CA ALA A 220 14.13 1.84 -3.18
C ALA A 220 12.84 1.46 -2.42
N TYR A 221 12.81 0.24 -1.86
CA TYR A 221 11.66 -0.21 -1.08
C TYR A 221 11.52 0.55 0.23
N ALA A 222 12.62 0.91 0.89
CA ALA A 222 12.62 1.69 2.11
C ALA A 222 12.03 3.10 1.92
N VAL A 223 12.12 3.66 0.74
CA VAL A 223 11.43 4.91 0.40
C VAL A 223 9.92 4.69 0.30
N LYS A 224 9.44 3.74 -0.50
CA LYS A 224 8.00 3.51 -0.68
C LYS A 224 7.34 2.88 0.54
N LEU A 225 7.98 1.94 1.22
CA LEU A 225 7.51 1.30 2.47
C LEU A 225 7.78 2.15 3.73
N PRO A 226 7.99 3.41 3.63
CA PRO A 226 8.57 4.43 4.51
C PRO A 226 9.35 3.87 5.71
N ILE A 227 10.49 3.23 5.44
CA ILE A 227 11.41 2.75 6.49
C ILE A 227 12.22 3.94 7.01
N ILE A 228 12.48 4.00 8.32
CA ILE A 228 13.33 5.01 8.92
C ILE A 228 14.79 4.84 8.41
N PRO A 229 15.47 5.93 7.99
CA PRO A 229 15.09 7.36 8.03
C PRO A 229 14.36 7.90 6.79
N LEU A 230 14.07 7.07 5.77
CA LEU A 230 13.54 7.48 4.47
C LEU A 230 12.01 7.71 4.43
N HIS A 231 11.38 7.95 5.58
CA HIS A 231 9.93 8.03 5.75
C HIS A 231 9.36 9.46 5.72
N THR A 232 10.18 10.49 5.80
CA THR A 232 9.72 11.86 6.10
C THR A 232 8.90 12.52 4.99
N TRP A 233 8.93 12.00 3.78
CA TRP A 233 8.08 12.45 2.68
C TRP A 233 6.59 12.15 2.90
N LEU A 234 6.29 11.04 3.58
CA LEU A 234 4.93 10.51 3.72
C LEU A 234 4.00 11.44 4.50
N PRO A 235 4.35 11.94 5.71
CA PRO A 235 3.48 12.86 6.46
C PRO A 235 3.23 14.18 5.74
N ASP A 236 4.20 14.69 4.99
CA ASP A 236 4.04 15.91 4.22
C ASP A 236 3.13 15.70 3.01
N THR A 237 3.29 14.58 2.31
CA THR A 237 2.43 14.22 1.17
C THR A 237 0.98 14.01 1.60
N HIS A 238 0.74 13.20 2.63
CA HIS A 238 -0.61 12.94 3.13
C HIS A 238 -1.26 14.16 3.80
N GLY A 239 -0.46 15.07 4.36
CA GLY A 239 -0.94 16.32 4.91
C GLY A 239 -1.54 17.24 3.87
N GLU A 240 -1.03 17.21 2.65
CA GLU A 240 -1.37 18.13 1.56
C GLU A 240 -2.23 17.52 0.45
N ALA A 241 -2.13 16.21 0.18
CA ALA A 241 -2.86 15.56 -0.90
C ALA A 241 -4.38 15.58 -0.69
N HIS A 242 -5.11 15.56 -1.81
CA HIS A 242 -6.57 15.35 -1.80
C HIS A 242 -6.89 13.96 -1.24
N TYR A 243 -7.97 13.82 -0.47
CA TYR A 243 -8.28 12.58 0.24
C TYR A 243 -8.45 11.35 -0.68
N SER A 244 -8.99 11.51 -1.88
CA SER A 244 -9.05 10.41 -2.84
C SER A 244 -7.66 9.93 -3.29
N THR A 245 -6.72 10.85 -3.47
CA THR A 245 -5.31 10.52 -3.74
C THR A 245 -4.67 9.86 -2.51
N CYS A 246 -4.95 10.36 -1.31
CA CYS A 246 -4.47 9.75 -0.06
C CYS A 246 -4.96 8.31 0.11
N MET A 247 -6.20 7.99 -0.34
CA MET A 247 -6.72 6.62 -0.33
C MET A 247 -5.84 5.68 -1.16
N LEU A 248 -5.43 6.10 -2.36
CA LEU A 248 -4.53 5.31 -3.21
C LEU A 248 -3.11 5.21 -2.64
N LEU A 249 -2.58 6.31 -2.13
CA LEU A 249 -1.24 6.34 -1.53
C LEU A 249 -1.16 5.42 -0.31
N ALA A 250 -2.06 5.60 0.66
CA ALA A 250 -2.07 4.79 1.87
C ALA A 250 -2.57 3.36 1.64
N GLY A 251 -3.54 3.17 0.75
CA GLY A 251 -4.13 1.87 0.47
C GLY A 251 -3.22 0.95 -0.31
N ILE A 252 -2.48 1.48 -1.30
CA ILE A 252 -1.80 0.66 -2.31
C ILE A 252 -0.31 0.99 -2.42
N LEU A 253 0.07 2.26 -2.62
CA LEU A 253 1.45 2.64 -2.94
C LEU A 253 2.45 2.17 -1.88
N LEU A 254 2.14 2.30 -0.60
CA LEU A 254 3.01 1.82 0.48
C LEU A 254 3.23 0.29 0.40
N LYS A 255 2.23 -0.45 -0.04
CA LYS A 255 2.25 -1.92 -0.12
C LYS A 255 3.09 -2.43 -1.27
N MET A 256 3.27 -1.63 -2.31
CA MET A 256 4.18 -1.97 -3.41
C MET A 256 5.63 -2.12 -2.92
N GLY A 257 6.06 -1.30 -1.96
CA GLY A 257 7.37 -1.44 -1.31
C GLY A 257 7.50 -2.75 -0.53
N ALA A 258 6.48 -3.11 0.24
CA ALA A 258 6.46 -4.39 0.96
C ALA A 258 6.44 -5.59 0.01
N TYR A 259 5.61 -5.53 -1.03
CA TYR A 259 5.56 -6.56 -2.06
C TYR A 259 6.90 -6.73 -2.78
N GLY A 260 7.55 -5.62 -3.15
CA GLY A 260 8.88 -5.64 -3.77
C GLY A 260 9.94 -6.27 -2.86
N LEU A 261 9.91 -5.99 -1.56
CA LEU A 261 10.81 -6.60 -0.58
C LEU A 261 10.64 -8.13 -0.49
N ILE A 262 9.40 -8.61 -0.54
CA ILE A 262 9.11 -10.05 -0.57
C ILE A 262 9.49 -10.66 -1.93
N ARG A 263 9.03 -10.06 -3.02
CA ARG A 263 9.14 -10.61 -4.38
C ARG A 263 10.57 -10.59 -4.93
N ILE A 264 11.34 -9.57 -4.62
CA ILE A 264 12.69 -9.39 -5.17
C ILE A 264 13.74 -9.71 -4.12
N ASN A 265 13.78 -9.01 -3.00
CA ASN A 265 14.84 -9.21 -2.02
C ASN A 265 14.78 -10.60 -1.37
N MET A 266 13.60 -11.04 -0.96
CA MET A 266 13.46 -12.32 -0.27
C MET A 266 13.52 -13.51 -1.24
N GLU A 267 12.94 -13.39 -2.43
CA GLU A 267 12.86 -14.52 -3.39
C GLU A 267 14.11 -14.65 -4.26
N LEU A 268 14.69 -13.53 -4.74
CA LEU A 268 15.86 -13.55 -5.65
C LEU A 268 17.21 -13.52 -4.93
N LEU A 269 17.27 -12.98 -3.72
CA LEU A 269 18.49 -12.76 -2.95
C LEU A 269 18.39 -13.39 -1.56
N PRO A 270 18.14 -14.70 -1.46
CA PRO A 270 17.79 -15.35 -0.19
C PRO A 270 18.95 -15.33 0.82
N HIS A 271 20.20 -15.47 0.38
CA HIS A 271 21.37 -15.43 1.28
C HIS A 271 21.53 -14.04 1.91
N ALA A 272 21.48 -12.97 1.11
CA ALA A 272 21.57 -11.61 1.62
C ALA A 272 20.38 -11.29 2.53
N HIS A 273 19.16 -11.71 2.17
CA HIS A 273 17.98 -11.52 3.01
C HIS A 273 18.11 -12.25 4.35
N TYR A 274 18.60 -13.47 4.35
CA TYR A 274 18.88 -14.23 5.58
C TYR A 274 19.88 -13.49 6.47
N LEU A 275 20.95 -12.93 5.89
CA LEU A 275 21.97 -12.18 6.63
C LEU A 275 21.42 -10.89 7.25
N PHE A 276 20.60 -10.14 6.50
CA PHE A 276 20.09 -8.83 6.93
C PHE A 276 18.74 -8.87 7.65
N SER A 277 18.06 -10.00 7.72
CA SER A 277 16.77 -10.11 8.41
C SER A 277 16.80 -9.68 9.88
N PRO A 278 17.85 -9.89 10.69
CA PRO A 278 17.89 -9.35 12.05
C PRO A 278 17.84 -7.82 12.09
N TRP A 279 18.52 -7.16 11.15
CA TRP A 279 18.49 -5.71 11.03
C TRP A 279 17.13 -5.20 10.61
N LEU A 280 16.44 -5.89 9.71
CA LEU A 280 15.05 -5.55 9.34
C LEU A 280 14.13 -5.61 10.57
N VAL A 281 14.24 -6.65 11.37
CA VAL A 281 13.41 -6.81 12.58
C VAL A 281 13.71 -5.71 13.61
N ILE A 282 15.00 -5.37 13.81
CA ILE A 282 15.40 -4.28 14.72
C ILE A 282 14.89 -2.93 14.22
N ILE A 283 15.08 -2.63 12.94
CA ILE A 283 14.59 -1.38 12.32
C ILE A 283 13.07 -1.29 12.42
N GLY A 284 12.35 -2.39 12.15
CA GLY A 284 10.90 -2.45 12.30
C GLY A 284 10.44 -2.15 13.72
N ALA A 285 11.11 -2.70 14.72
CA ALA A 285 10.83 -2.44 16.13
C ALA A 285 11.07 -0.97 16.52
N ILE A 286 12.20 -0.40 16.11
CA ILE A 286 12.50 1.02 16.32
C ILE A 286 11.44 1.88 15.63
N GLN A 287 11.05 1.52 14.41
CA GLN A 287 10.06 2.25 13.64
C GLN A 287 8.70 2.29 14.32
N ILE A 288 8.24 1.20 14.90
CA ILE A 288 6.96 1.13 15.63
C ILE A 288 6.95 2.18 16.76
N ILE A 289 7.97 2.18 17.62
CA ILE A 289 8.04 3.10 18.76
C ILE A 289 8.23 4.54 18.31
N TYR A 290 9.19 4.78 17.41
CA TYR A 290 9.48 6.11 16.91
C TYR A 290 8.27 6.75 16.24
N ALA A 291 7.62 6.04 15.31
CA ALA A 291 6.48 6.58 14.58
C ALA A 291 5.25 6.77 15.48
N ALA A 292 5.00 5.88 16.44
CA ALA A 292 3.94 6.06 17.42
C ALA A 292 4.17 7.29 18.31
N SER A 293 5.41 7.47 18.78
CA SER A 293 5.79 8.64 19.59
C SER A 293 5.69 9.95 18.80
N THR A 294 6.17 9.97 17.57
CA THR A 294 6.05 11.14 16.68
C THR A 294 4.60 11.43 16.28
N SER A 295 3.78 10.39 16.10
CA SER A 295 2.34 10.54 15.87
C SER A 295 1.68 11.27 17.04
N LEU A 296 1.98 10.89 18.27
CA LEU A 296 1.45 11.55 19.47
C LEU A 296 1.81 13.05 19.52
N GLY A 297 3.01 13.43 19.12
CA GLY A 297 3.49 14.80 19.08
C GLY A 297 2.94 15.67 17.95
N GLN A 298 2.25 15.09 16.95
CA GLN A 298 1.72 15.85 15.81
C GLN A 298 0.49 16.68 16.21
N ARG A 299 0.54 17.98 15.87
CA ARG A 299 -0.60 18.90 16.03
C ARG A 299 -1.63 18.78 14.89
N ASN A 300 -1.16 18.45 13.67
CA ASN A 300 -2.02 18.23 12.51
C ASN A 300 -2.52 16.77 12.50
N PHE A 301 -3.86 16.59 12.56
CA PHE A 301 -4.43 15.22 12.63
C PHE A 301 -4.18 14.37 11.37
N LYS A 302 -4.09 14.97 10.17
CA LYS A 302 -3.72 14.23 8.96
C LYS A 302 -2.28 13.68 9.06
N LYS A 303 -1.34 14.49 9.57
CA LYS A 303 0.04 14.04 9.81
C LYS A 303 0.12 13.00 10.92
N ARG A 304 -0.74 13.10 11.94
CA ARG A 304 -0.86 12.09 13.01
C ARG A 304 -1.24 10.72 12.44
N ILE A 305 -2.23 10.67 11.56
CA ILE A 305 -2.62 9.44 10.85
C ILE A 305 -1.50 8.94 9.92
N ALA A 306 -0.78 9.84 9.25
CA ALA A 306 0.35 9.46 8.40
C ALA A 306 1.47 8.78 9.20
N TYR A 307 1.83 9.31 10.37
CA TYR A 307 2.80 8.65 11.25
C TYR A 307 2.28 7.33 11.84
N SER A 308 0.97 7.22 12.08
CA SER A 308 0.40 5.92 12.46
C SER A 308 0.59 4.88 11.36
N SER A 309 0.46 5.27 10.09
CA SER A 309 0.75 4.37 8.97
C SER A 309 2.22 3.94 8.93
N VAL A 310 3.17 4.85 9.21
CA VAL A 310 4.59 4.49 9.34
C VAL A 310 4.81 3.46 10.45
N SER A 311 4.13 3.61 11.60
CA SER A 311 4.21 2.64 12.69
C SER A 311 3.70 1.26 12.26
N HIS A 312 2.56 1.17 11.61
CA HIS A 312 2.00 -0.10 11.12
C HIS A 312 2.87 -0.78 10.05
N MET A 313 3.60 -0.01 9.22
CA MET A 313 4.58 -0.58 8.30
C MET A 313 5.73 -1.28 9.03
N GLY A 314 6.06 -0.87 10.25
CA GLY A 314 7.04 -1.56 11.11
C GLY A 314 6.66 -3.02 11.38
N PHE A 315 5.39 -3.33 11.60
CA PHE A 315 4.93 -4.72 11.76
C PHE A 315 5.13 -5.54 10.49
N ILE A 316 4.89 -4.97 9.32
CA ILE A 316 5.14 -5.64 8.03
C ILE A 316 6.62 -6.00 7.90
N ILE A 317 7.51 -5.06 8.21
CA ILE A 317 8.96 -5.27 8.13
C ILE A 317 9.41 -6.39 9.08
N ILE A 318 8.89 -6.42 10.30
CA ILE A 318 9.17 -7.48 11.28
C ILE A 318 8.67 -8.83 10.76
N GLY A 319 7.45 -8.89 10.21
CA GLY A 319 6.90 -10.10 9.64
C GLY A 319 7.77 -10.68 8.51
N ILE A 320 8.24 -9.83 7.59
CA ILE A 320 9.14 -10.22 6.51
C ILE A 320 10.51 -10.66 7.08
N GLY A 321 11.06 -9.92 8.03
CA GLY A 321 12.35 -10.23 8.66
C GLY A 321 12.34 -11.46 9.57
N SER A 322 11.17 -11.94 10.03
CA SER A 322 11.06 -13.11 10.88
C SER A 322 11.43 -14.43 10.18
N ILE A 323 11.32 -14.48 8.85
CA ILE A 323 11.54 -15.66 7.99
C ILE A 323 10.77 -16.89 8.52
N THR A 324 9.50 -16.70 8.84
CA THR A 324 8.61 -17.78 9.27
C THR A 324 7.33 -17.76 8.46
N ASN A 325 6.70 -18.92 8.30
CA ASN A 325 5.41 -19.02 7.60
C ASN A 325 4.35 -18.13 8.27
N ILE A 326 4.26 -18.17 9.58
CA ILE A 326 3.31 -17.35 10.35
C ILE A 326 3.64 -15.84 10.18
N GLY A 327 4.90 -15.45 10.31
CA GLY A 327 5.30 -14.05 10.23
C GLY A 327 5.09 -13.43 8.85
N LEU A 328 5.42 -14.16 7.78
CA LEU A 328 5.24 -13.68 6.42
C LEU A 328 3.76 -13.59 6.03
N ASN A 329 2.95 -14.59 6.40
CA ASN A 329 1.49 -14.52 6.22
C ASN A 329 0.88 -13.39 7.05
N GLY A 330 1.39 -13.13 8.26
CA GLY A 330 1.02 -11.97 9.07
C GLY A 330 1.37 -10.64 8.39
N ALA A 331 2.54 -10.53 7.76
CA ALA A 331 2.91 -9.34 6.99
C ALA A 331 1.97 -9.11 5.80
N ILE A 332 1.61 -10.16 5.06
CA ILE A 332 0.66 -10.08 3.94
C ILE A 332 -0.72 -9.67 4.44
N LEU A 333 -1.18 -10.25 5.55
CA LEU A 333 -2.45 -9.87 6.16
C LEU A 333 -2.44 -8.40 6.62
N GLN A 334 -1.31 -7.92 7.18
CA GLN A 334 -1.15 -6.51 7.57
C GLN A 334 -1.11 -5.57 6.35
N ILE A 335 -0.54 -6.01 5.23
CA ILE A 335 -0.60 -5.28 3.96
C ILE A 335 -2.05 -5.00 3.57
N LEU A 336 -2.90 -6.02 3.58
CA LEU A 336 -4.30 -5.90 3.20
C LEU A 336 -5.11 -5.14 4.24
N SER A 337 -4.98 -5.48 5.51
CA SER A 337 -5.69 -4.84 6.61
C SER A 337 -5.41 -3.34 6.69
N HIS A 338 -4.13 -2.95 6.70
CA HIS A 338 -3.75 -1.54 6.70
C HIS A 338 -4.14 -0.85 5.37
N GLY A 339 -4.22 -1.59 4.25
CA GLY A 339 -4.73 -1.06 3.00
C GLY A 339 -6.14 -0.51 3.13
N PHE A 340 -7.04 -1.28 3.70
CA PHE A 340 -8.42 -0.88 3.96
C PHE A 340 -8.53 0.22 5.02
N ILE A 341 -7.91 0.01 6.18
CA ILE A 341 -8.00 0.94 7.31
C ILE A 341 -7.36 2.28 6.99
N GLY A 342 -6.15 2.28 6.41
CA GLY A 342 -5.41 3.48 6.06
C GLY A 342 -6.12 4.33 5.01
N ALA A 343 -6.61 3.71 3.93
CA ALA A 343 -7.38 4.41 2.91
C ALA A 343 -8.61 5.11 3.50
N THR A 344 -9.31 4.46 4.40
CA THR A 344 -10.54 5.00 5.00
C THR A 344 -10.25 6.10 6.01
N LEU A 345 -9.24 5.95 6.85
CA LEU A 345 -8.85 6.99 7.81
C LEU A 345 -8.45 8.29 7.09
N PHE A 346 -7.72 8.20 5.97
CA PHE A 346 -7.41 9.38 5.17
C PHE A 346 -8.61 9.96 4.44
N PHE A 347 -9.55 9.13 3.99
CA PHE A 347 -10.80 9.60 3.43
C PHE A 347 -11.62 10.39 4.46
N LEU A 348 -11.79 9.85 5.65
CA LEU A 348 -12.48 10.50 6.76
C LEU A 348 -11.79 11.78 7.22
N ALA A 349 -10.47 11.74 7.36
CA ALA A 349 -9.69 12.91 7.73
C ALA A 349 -9.80 14.02 6.68
N GLY A 350 -9.75 13.66 5.40
CA GLY A 350 -9.91 14.62 4.33
C GLY A 350 -11.30 15.23 4.27
N THR A 351 -12.34 14.40 4.30
CA THR A 351 -13.73 14.88 4.27
C THR A 351 -14.08 15.75 5.48
N ALA A 352 -13.56 15.40 6.66
CA ALA A 352 -13.72 16.21 7.86
C ALA A 352 -12.99 17.56 7.72
N SER A 353 -11.72 17.55 7.26
CA SER A 353 -10.96 18.79 7.10
C SER A 353 -11.54 19.74 6.03
N ASP A 354 -12.11 19.19 4.95
CA ASP A 354 -12.73 20.02 3.91
C ASP A 354 -13.98 20.75 4.40
N ARG A 355 -14.72 20.13 5.32
CA ARG A 355 -15.89 20.74 5.94
C ARG A 355 -15.53 21.76 7.00
N MET A 356 -14.59 21.41 7.87
CA MET A 356 -14.16 22.27 8.97
C MET A 356 -13.20 23.38 8.54
N ARG A 357 -12.47 23.18 7.45
CA ARG A 357 -11.35 24.01 6.99
C ARG A 357 -10.21 24.16 8.00
N LEU A 358 -10.18 23.28 9.00
CA LEU A 358 -9.19 23.20 10.06
C LEU A 358 -8.49 21.85 10.03
N VAL A 359 -7.22 21.83 10.37
CA VAL A 359 -6.40 20.62 10.43
C VAL A 359 -5.63 20.48 11.75
N TYR A 360 -5.61 21.51 12.58
CA TYR A 360 -4.89 21.50 13.86
C TYR A 360 -5.80 21.07 14.99
N LEU A 361 -5.35 20.08 15.76
CA LEU A 361 -6.12 19.50 16.87
C LEU A 361 -6.45 20.52 17.96
N GLU A 362 -5.59 21.51 18.16
CA GLU A 362 -5.79 22.56 19.16
C GLU A 362 -7.01 23.47 18.85
N GLU A 363 -7.37 23.56 17.57
CA GLU A 363 -8.49 24.38 17.08
C GLU A 363 -9.81 23.59 17.02
N LEU A 364 -9.74 22.25 17.18
CA LEU A 364 -10.87 21.34 17.04
C LEU A 364 -11.49 21.00 18.40
N GLY A 365 -12.74 20.58 18.39
CA GLY A 365 -13.48 20.09 19.56
C GLY A 365 -15.00 20.11 19.33
N GLY A 366 -15.72 19.17 19.93
CA GLY A 366 -17.19 19.12 19.90
C GLY A 366 -17.82 18.75 18.54
N ILE A 367 -17.05 18.22 17.60
CA ILE A 367 -17.51 17.92 16.23
C ILE A 367 -18.51 16.75 16.19
N SER A 368 -18.59 15.95 17.22
CA SER A 368 -19.51 14.81 17.29
C SER A 368 -20.98 15.21 17.19
N ILE A 369 -21.35 16.39 17.68
CA ILE A 369 -22.74 16.88 17.69
C ILE A 369 -23.21 17.25 16.27
N PRO A 370 -22.49 18.12 15.51
CA PRO A 370 -22.92 18.49 14.17
C PRO A 370 -22.66 17.41 13.10
N MET A 371 -21.73 16.49 13.32
CA MET A 371 -21.34 15.45 12.35
C MET A 371 -21.28 14.05 12.98
N PRO A 372 -22.41 13.49 13.46
CA PRO A 372 -22.43 12.21 14.17
C PRO A 372 -22.04 11.01 13.29
N LYS A 373 -22.35 11.00 11.99
CA LYS A 373 -21.99 9.92 11.09
C LYS A 373 -20.48 9.85 10.86
N ILE A 374 -19.85 11.00 10.62
CA ILE A 374 -18.38 11.09 10.50
C ILE A 374 -17.74 10.63 11.81
N PHE A 375 -18.25 11.07 12.96
CA PHE A 375 -17.76 10.64 14.27
C PHE A 375 -17.83 9.12 14.45
N THR A 376 -18.98 8.51 14.16
CA THR A 376 -19.17 7.05 14.32
C THR A 376 -18.21 6.27 13.43
N MET A 377 -18.09 6.65 12.15
CA MET A 377 -17.20 5.95 11.22
C MET A 377 -15.73 6.18 11.54
N PHE A 378 -15.37 7.42 11.90
CA PHE A 378 -13.98 7.74 12.30
C PHE A 378 -13.56 6.97 13.54
N SER A 379 -14.45 6.87 14.53
CA SER A 379 -14.23 6.06 15.74
C SER A 379 -14.08 4.59 15.41
N SER A 380 -14.95 4.02 14.56
CA SER A 380 -14.92 2.61 14.18
C SER A 380 -13.61 2.24 13.46
N PHE A 381 -13.15 3.05 12.49
CA PHE A 381 -11.89 2.80 11.80
C PHE A 381 -10.66 3.10 12.67
N SER A 382 -10.76 4.04 13.61
CA SER A 382 -9.71 4.21 14.62
C SER A 382 -9.61 2.99 15.52
N MET A 383 -10.74 2.39 15.95
CA MET A 383 -10.75 1.13 16.70
C MET A 383 -10.15 -0.03 15.90
N ALA A 384 -10.40 -0.09 14.58
CA ALA A 384 -9.75 -1.07 13.70
C ALA A 384 -8.23 -0.85 13.62
N SER A 385 -7.77 0.40 13.55
CA SER A 385 -6.35 0.76 13.51
C SER A 385 -5.61 0.50 14.81
N LEU A 386 -6.27 0.65 15.96
CA LEU A 386 -5.67 0.34 17.26
C LEU A 386 -5.68 -1.16 17.63
N ALA A 387 -6.00 -2.01 16.66
CA ALA A 387 -6.02 -3.45 16.81
C ALA A 387 -7.07 -3.97 17.83
N LEU A 388 -8.32 -3.47 17.74
CA LEU A 388 -9.41 -4.01 18.54
C LEU A 388 -9.73 -5.45 18.11
N PRO A 389 -9.86 -6.43 19.06
CA PRO A 389 -10.29 -7.78 18.73
C PRO A 389 -11.60 -7.81 17.93
N GLY A 390 -11.66 -8.63 16.87
CA GLY A 390 -12.77 -8.68 15.92
C GLY A 390 -12.58 -7.80 14.68
N MET A 391 -11.52 -7.00 14.63
CA MET A 391 -11.13 -6.21 13.47
C MET A 391 -9.87 -6.79 12.79
N SER A 392 -9.70 -6.54 11.51
CA SER A 392 -8.59 -7.09 10.73
C SER A 392 -7.21 -6.68 11.24
N GLY A 393 -7.06 -5.47 11.77
CA GLY A 393 -5.80 -4.97 12.32
C GLY A 393 -5.28 -5.80 13.49
N PHE A 394 -6.16 -6.23 14.37
CA PHE A 394 -5.78 -7.09 15.52
C PHE A 394 -5.18 -8.42 15.06
N VAL A 395 -5.88 -9.10 14.16
CA VAL A 395 -5.44 -10.42 13.69
C VAL A 395 -4.11 -10.32 12.97
N ALA A 396 -3.94 -9.31 12.12
CA ALA A 396 -2.72 -9.11 11.37
C ALA A 396 -1.50 -8.85 12.28
N GLU A 397 -1.62 -7.96 13.24
CA GLU A 397 -0.55 -7.66 14.20
C GLU A 397 -0.24 -8.86 15.11
N LEU A 398 -1.27 -9.58 15.55
CA LEU A 398 -1.12 -10.77 16.38
C LEU A 398 -0.37 -11.88 15.64
N VAL A 399 -0.70 -12.13 14.38
CA VAL A 399 -0.03 -13.15 13.56
C VAL A 399 1.44 -12.79 13.33
N VAL A 400 1.78 -11.51 13.10
CA VAL A 400 3.18 -11.06 13.00
C VAL A 400 3.91 -11.29 14.33
N PHE A 401 3.27 -10.99 15.44
CA PHE A 401 3.81 -11.20 16.78
C PHE A 401 4.18 -12.68 17.03
N PHE A 402 3.25 -13.59 16.74
CA PHE A 402 3.52 -15.02 16.82
C PHE A 402 4.60 -15.48 15.83
N GLY A 403 4.63 -14.90 14.64
CA GLY A 403 5.66 -15.19 13.63
C GLY A 403 7.07 -14.91 14.14
N LEU A 404 7.27 -13.82 14.87
CA LEU A 404 8.57 -13.51 15.47
C LEU A 404 8.91 -14.44 16.63
N ILE A 405 7.95 -14.73 17.52
CA ILE A 405 8.16 -15.62 18.66
C ILE A 405 8.56 -17.03 18.19
N THR A 406 7.93 -17.53 17.16
CA THR A 406 8.18 -18.89 16.65
C THR A 406 9.41 -18.97 15.75
N SER A 407 10.06 -17.84 15.39
CA SER A 407 11.21 -17.85 14.49
C SER A 407 12.38 -18.66 15.07
N PRO A 408 12.89 -19.69 14.36
CA PRO A 408 14.04 -20.47 14.80
C PRO A 408 15.37 -19.69 14.68
N LYS A 409 15.38 -18.65 13.86
CA LYS A 409 16.58 -17.88 13.55
C LYS A 409 17.10 -17.06 14.72
N PHE A 410 16.21 -16.53 15.55
CA PHE A 410 16.58 -15.61 16.62
C PHE A 410 16.74 -16.34 17.94
N LEU A 411 17.76 -15.94 18.71
CA LEU A 411 17.94 -16.39 20.09
C LEU A 411 16.83 -15.82 21.00
N LEU A 412 16.65 -16.46 22.17
CA LEU A 412 15.56 -16.10 23.08
C LEU A 412 15.62 -14.63 23.53
N MET A 413 16.79 -14.13 23.91
CA MET A 413 16.96 -12.75 24.39
C MET A 413 16.57 -11.68 23.37
N PRO A 414 17.07 -11.68 22.12
CA PRO A 414 16.60 -10.74 21.10
C PRO A 414 15.11 -10.86 20.81
N LYS A 415 14.57 -12.07 20.74
CA LYS A 415 13.12 -12.29 20.55
C LYS A 415 12.30 -11.59 21.60
N THR A 416 12.60 -11.84 22.88
CA THR A 416 11.84 -11.28 24.01
C THR A 416 11.94 -9.77 24.05
N LEU A 417 13.12 -9.20 23.73
CA LEU A 417 13.29 -7.77 23.67
C LEU A 417 12.43 -7.14 22.57
N ILE A 418 12.50 -7.67 21.34
CA ILE A 418 11.77 -7.12 20.20
C ILE A 418 10.27 -7.30 20.38
N THR A 419 9.81 -8.46 20.87
CA THR A 419 8.38 -8.68 21.16
C THR A 419 7.86 -7.74 22.24
N SER A 420 8.68 -7.42 23.25
CA SER A 420 8.33 -6.42 24.26
C SER A 420 8.20 -5.02 23.65
N VAL A 421 9.09 -4.65 22.72
CA VAL A 421 9.01 -3.38 21.98
C VAL A 421 7.75 -3.33 21.11
N MET A 422 7.41 -4.41 20.42
CA MET A 422 6.16 -4.49 19.65
C MET A 422 4.92 -4.33 20.55
N ALA A 423 4.90 -4.98 21.73
CA ALA A 423 3.82 -4.84 22.69
C ALA A 423 3.67 -3.39 23.19
N ILE A 424 4.78 -2.70 23.46
CA ILE A 424 4.76 -1.26 23.80
C ILE A 424 4.15 -0.45 22.65
N GLY A 425 4.51 -0.76 21.41
CA GLY A 425 3.92 -0.14 20.21
C GLY A 425 2.41 -0.31 20.13
N MET A 426 1.93 -1.52 20.40
CA MET A 426 0.47 -1.81 20.46
C MET A 426 -0.25 -1.02 21.56
N ILE A 427 0.42 -0.67 22.67
CA ILE A 427 -0.12 0.19 23.72
C ILE A 427 -0.10 1.67 23.30
N LEU A 428 0.94 2.12 22.60
CA LEU A 428 1.05 3.49 22.15
C LEU A 428 0.00 3.85 21.09
N THR A 429 -0.41 2.89 20.26
CA THR A 429 -1.40 3.11 19.20
C THR A 429 -2.75 3.60 19.76
N PRO A 430 -3.40 2.96 20.75
CA PRO A 430 -4.57 3.52 21.42
C PRO A 430 -4.33 4.91 21.99
N ILE A 431 -3.18 5.17 22.59
CA ILE A 431 -2.91 6.45 23.24
C ILE A 431 -2.99 7.60 22.23
N TYR A 432 -2.32 7.52 21.09
CA TYR A 432 -2.37 8.63 20.12
C TYR A 432 -3.69 8.69 19.34
N LEU A 433 -4.33 7.56 19.03
CA LEU A 433 -5.62 7.57 18.30
C LEU A 433 -6.78 8.04 19.17
N LEU A 434 -6.92 7.52 20.39
CA LEU A 434 -7.97 7.97 21.30
C LEU A 434 -7.77 9.40 21.75
N SER A 435 -6.52 9.84 21.95
CA SER A 435 -6.21 11.24 22.20
C SER A 435 -6.66 12.14 21.04
N MET A 436 -6.45 11.70 19.78
CA MET A 436 -6.91 12.43 18.59
C MET A 436 -8.44 12.49 18.54
N LEU A 437 -9.13 11.36 18.72
CA LEU A 437 -10.59 11.32 18.74
C LEU A 437 -11.16 12.24 19.81
N ARG A 438 -10.58 12.20 21.02
CA ARG A 438 -11.01 13.07 22.12
C ARG A 438 -10.88 14.55 21.76
N GLN A 439 -9.74 14.94 21.18
CA GLN A 439 -9.49 16.34 20.82
C GLN A 439 -10.39 16.83 19.69
N MET A 440 -10.71 15.98 18.72
CA MET A 440 -11.54 16.35 17.57
C MET A 440 -13.03 16.38 17.89
N PHE A 441 -13.53 15.32 18.52
CA PHE A 441 -14.97 15.07 18.59
C PHE A 441 -15.62 15.43 19.90
N TYR A 442 -14.86 15.45 21.01
CA TYR A 442 -15.39 15.76 22.34
C TYR A 442 -15.03 17.18 22.79
N GLY A 443 -15.71 17.67 23.80
CA GLY A 443 -15.50 19.00 24.41
C GLY A 443 -16.39 20.09 23.83
N TYR A 444 -16.26 21.28 24.38
CA TYR A 444 -17.04 22.49 24.04
C TYR A 444 -16.14 23.56 23.42
N LYS A 445 -15.66 23.36 22.20
CA LYS A 445 -15.04 24.48 21.48
C LYS A 445 -16.12 25.20 20.65
N LEU A 446 -16.27 26.47 20.88
CA LEU A 446 -17.08 27.35 20.04
C LEU A 446 -16.38 27.52 18.69
N PHE A 447 -16.99 26.98 17.66
CA PHE A 447 -16.49 27.11 16.29
C PHE A 447 -16.84 28.49 15.73
N ASN A 448 -16.00 29.46 15.96
CA ASN A 448 -16.04 30.76 15.26
C ASN A 448 -15.22 30.67 13.95
N VAL A 449 -15.45 29.65 13.14
CA VAL A 449 -14.80 29.55 11.82
C VAL A 449 -15.74 30.11 10.78
N PRO A 450 -15.43 31.26 10.17
CA PRO A 450 -16.20 31.80 9.08
C PRO A 450 -16.23 30.79 7.93
N ASN A 451 -17.41 30.49 7.39
CA ASN A 451 -17.60 29.54 6.28
C ASN A 451 -17.34 28.03 6.57
N ALA A 452 -17.35 27.58 7.82
CA ALA A 452 -17.41 26.16 8.12
C ALA A 452 -18.78 25.59 7.73
N ASN A 453 -18.74 24.48 6.97
CA ASN A 453 -19.96 23.77 6.58
C ASN A 453 -20.05 22.46 7.37
N PHE A 454 -20.81 22.45 8.44
CA PHE A 454 -21.01 21.30 9.31
C PHE A 454 -22.03 20.28 8.78
N VAL A 455 -22.13 20.12 7.47
CA VAL A 455 -22.95 19.06 6.87
C VAL A 455 -22.31 17.71 7.10
N ASP A 456 -23.06 16.78 7.69
CA ASP A 456 -22.58 15.42 7.95
C ASP A 456 -22.41 14.59 6.65
N SER A 457 -21.88 13.37 6.77
CA SER A 457 -21.65 12.47 5.64
C SER A 457 -22.91 12.25 4.82
N GLY A 458 -22.78 12.46 3.51
CA GLY A 458 -23.81 12.12 2.54
C GLY A 458 -23.90 10.62 2.23
N PRO A 459 -24.93 10.17 1.49
CA PRO A 459 -25.14 8.76 1.18
C PRO A 459 -23.97 8.14 0.40
N ARG A 460 -23.33 8.89 -0.50
CA ARG A 460 -22.13 8.42 -1.25
C ARG A 460 -20.95 8.11 -0.31
N GLU A 461 -20.68 9.00 0.63
CA GLU A 461 -19.58 8.85 1.59
C GLU A 461 -19.83 7.68 2.54
N LEU A 462 -21.07 7.55 3.02
CA LEU A 462 -21.47 6.42 3.85
C LEU A 462 -21.35 5.09 3.07
N PHE A 463 -21.73 5.07 1.80
CA PHE A 463 -21.57 3.89 0.96
C PHE A 463 -20.10 3.46 0.87
N ILE A 464 -19.17 4.39 0.61
CA ILE A 464 -17.73 4.12 0.57
C ILE A 464 -17.26 3.51 1.90
N LEU A 465 -17.65 4.14 3.01
CA LEU A 465 -17.24 3.73 4.35
C LEU A 465 -17.77 2.33 4.71
N ILE A 466 -19.01 2.04 4.42
CA ILE A 466 -19.63 0.74 4.68
C ILE A 466 -18.98 -0.34 3.81
N CYS A 467 -18.74 -0.06 2.52
CA CYS A 467 -18.08 -1.01 1.63
C CYS A 467 -16.67 -1.43 2.14
N ILE A 468 -15.92 -0.51 2.74
CA ILE A 468 -14.59 -0.84 3.29
C ILE A 468 -14.71 -1.46 4.69
N PHE A 469 -15.73 -1.11 5.45
CA PHE A 469 -15.92 -1.64 6.80
C PHE A 469 -16.25 -3.14 6.81
N LEU A 470 -16.99 -3.61 5.81
CA LEU A 470 -17.34 -5.02 5.66
C LEU A 470 -16.11 -5.94 5.59
N PRO A 471 -15.12 -5.74 4.68
CA PRO A 471 -13.93 -6.58 4.67
C PRO A 471 -13.06 -6.42 5.92
N VAL A 472 -13.03 -5.24 6.56
CA VAL A 472 -12.29 -5.05 7.82
C VAL A 472 -12.84 -5.93 8.95
N ILE A 473 -14.16 -6.03 9.08
CA ILE A 473 -14.80 -6.94 10.04
C ILE A 473 -14.68 -8.39 9.56
N GLY A 474 -14.95 -8.66 8.30
CA GLY A 474 -14.92 -10.00 7.72
C GLY A 474 -13.57 -10.69 7.93
N ILE A 475 -12.47 -10.01 7.64
CA ILE A 475 -11.10 -10.50 7.88
C ILE A 475 -10.82 -10.63 9.38
N GLY A 476 -11.35 -9.72 10.20
CA GLY A 476 -11.20 -9.78 11.65
C GLY A 476 -11.85 -11.01 12.29
N ILE A 477 -13.00 -11.44 11.75
CA ILE A 477 -13.74 -12.60 12.25
C ILE A 477 -13.23 -13.92 11.64
N TYR A 478 -12.95 -13.91 10.32
CA TYR A 478 -12.51 -15.09 9.57
C TYR A 478 -11.27 -14.78 8.70
N PRO A 479 -10.09 -14.71 9.32
CA PRO A 479 -8.84 -14.36 8.60
C PRO A 479 -8.39 -15.41 7.60
N ASP A 480 -8.79 -16.67 7.77
CA ASP A 480 -8.41 -17.77 6.88
C ASP A 480 -8.85 -17.54 5.43
N PHE A 481 -9.90 -16.78 5.22
CA PHE A 481 -10.33 -16.38 3.87
C PHE A 481 -9.22 -15.65 3.09
N VAL A 482 -8.41 -14.85 3.77
CA VAL A 482 -7.28 -14.14 3.16
C VAL A 482 -6.00 -14.94 3.25
N LEU A 483 -5.77 -15.61 4.37
CA LEU A 483 -4.55 -16.41 4.59
C LEU A 483 -4.46 -17.56 3.59
N SER A 484 -5.58 -18.22 3.26
CA SER A 484 -5.62 -19.28 2.26
C SER A 484 -5.15 -18.85 0.87
N LEU A 485 -5.17 -17.56 0.55
CA LEU A 485 -4.65 -17.05 -0.73
C LEU A 485 -3.12 -17.16 -0.84
N SER A 486 -2.40 -17.04 0.27
CA SER A 486 -0.94 -16.89 0.27
C SER A 486 -0.17 -18.05 0.90
N VAL A 487 -0.80 -18.88 1.72
CA VAL A 487 -0.13 -19.91 2.54
C VAL A 487 0.77 -20.82 1.70
N ASP A 488 0.25 -21.43 0.61
CA ASP A 488 1.00 -22.39 -0.19
C ASP A 488 2.22 -21.74 -0.89
N ARG A 489 2.03 -20.49 -1.36
CA ARG A 489 3.12 -19.74 -1.99
C ARG A 489 4.18 -19.32 -0.97
N VAL A 490 3.77 -18.94 0.24
CA VAL A 490 4.67 -18.59 1.33
C VAL A 490 5.50 -19.81 1.75
N GLU A 491 4.89 -20.99 1.86
CA GLU A 491 5.61 -22.23 2.16
C GLU A 491 6.63 -22.58 1.08
N ALA A 492 6.26 -22.45 -0.18
CA ALA A 492 7.16 -22.68 -1.31
C ALA A 492 8.36 -21.70 -1.29
N LEU A 493 8.13 -20.42 -0.96
CA LEU A 493 9.18 -19.42 -0.87
C LEU A 493 10.14 -19.71 0.30
N LEU A 494 9.60 -20.11 1.46
CA LEU A 494 10.39 -20.37 2.66
C LEU A 494 11.18 -21.69 2.58
N SER A 495 10.83 -22.61 1.71
CA SER A 495 11.60 -23.84 1.47
C SER A 495 13.06 -23.55 1.05
N ASN A 496 13.33 -22.39 0.44
CA ASN A 496 14.67 -21.95 0.08
C ASN A 496 15.54 -21.55 1.29
N TYR A 497 14.91 -21.24 2.43
CA TYR A 497 15.61 -20.83 3.67
C TYR A 497 15.85 -21.97 4.63
N TYR A 498 14.98 -22.96 4.62
CA TYR A 498 15.03 -24.12 5.50
C TYR A 498 14.85 -25.39 4.66
N PRO A 499 15.91 -25.85 3.97
CA PRO A 499 15.84 -27.11 3.25
C PRO A 499 15.53 -28.24 4.24
N LYS A 500 14.56 -29.07 3.88
CA LYS A 500 14.10 -30.21 4.70
C LYS A 500 15.19 -31.25 4.92
#